data_1085392fb248bd73616412318d92fa9c
#
_entry.id   1085392fb248bd73616412318d92fa9c
#
_cell.length_a   1.000
_cell.length_b   1.000
_cell.length_c   1.000
_cell.angle_alpha   90.00
_cell.angle_beta   90.00
_cell.angle_gamma   90.00
#
_symmetry.space_group_name_H-M   'P 1'
#
loop_
_entity.id
_entity.type
_entity.pdbx_description
1 polymer ?
#
loop_
_entity_poly.entity_id
_entity_poly.type
_entity_poly.pdbx_seq_one_letter_code
_entity_poly.pdbx_strand_id
1 'polypeptide(L)'
;MTMLNELQNAINQLEQDKNDLFAKIQQAGWKDERYKNKVIRESRTDLDDFITISMREEKRLLPYDIGSLYQRWYSAAKTIIENNQPSRTAEFENAYLPHAKDESPVGIKNIIALRYITKIDQLKLMDLINAQFDILAAVSVHLQFLLYDVELTAYAILMDDEINAAGHLLKSGFVRPAGSLAGVILERHLKNLLRKHNPPIEYREKDMLGSLNDLCKETVYDLLTWRKVQRFADVRNYCDHDK
;
A
#
# COMPACT_ATOMS: atom_id res chain seq x y z
N MET A 1 3.55 6.06 -14.50
CA MET A 1 3.93 4.67 -14.14
C MET A 1 5.30 4.56 -13.48
N THR A 2 6.36 5.19 -13.98
CA THR A 2 7.73 5.09 -13.44
C THR A 2 7.86 5.55 -11.99
N MET A 3 7.34 6.72 -11.64
CA MET A 3 7.45 7.33 -10.30
C MET A 3 6.75 6.51 -9.19
N LEU A 4 5.58 5.91 -9.48
CA LEU A 4 4.89 5.05 -8.51
C LEU A 4 5.66 3.75 -8.27
N ASN A 5 6.21 3.14 -9.34
CA ASN A 5 7.02 1.94 -9.21
C ASN A 5 8.29 2.21 -8.40
N GLU A 6 8.91 3.37 -8.57
CA GLU A 6 10.08 3.80 -7.78
C GLU A 6 9.73 3.97 -6.30
N LEU A 7 8.59 4.60 -6.01
CA LEU A 7 8.10 4.75 -4.62
C LEU A 7 7.74 3.39 -4.00
N GLN A 8 7.06 2.51 -4.73
CA GLN A 8 6.74 1.17 -4.26
C GLN A 8 8.01 0.37 -3.96
N ASN A 9 9.02 0.46 -4.83
CA ASN A 9 10.32 -0.17 -4.61
C ASN A 9 11.02 0.40 -3.37
N ALA A 10 10.94 1.70 -3.14
CA ALA A 10 11.50 2.33 -1.94
C ALA A 10 10.80 1.84 -0.66
N ILE A 11 9.46 1.71 -0.67
CA ILE A 11 8.70 1.17 0.46
C ILE A 11 9.04 -0.30 0.71
N ASN A 12 9.14 -1.12 -0.34
CA ASN A 12 9.54 -2.53 -0.23
C ASN A 12 10.97 -2.67 0.35
N GLN A 13 11.90 -1.78 -0.03
CA GLN A 13 13.24 -1.75 0.54
C GLN A 13 13.21 -1.40 2.03
N LEU A 14 12.40 -0.42 2.43
CA LEU A 14 12.23 -0.05 3.84
C LEU A 14 11.57 -1.16 4.66
N GLU A 15 10.72 -1.99 4.05
CA GLU A 15 10.20 -3.19 4.70
C GLU A 15 11.30 -4.22 4.97
N GLN A 16 12.18 -4.44 4.00
CA GLN A 16 13.33 -5.32 4.17
C GLN A 16 14.27 -4.79 5.26
N ASP A 17 14.59 -3.50 5.24
CA ASP A 17 15.43 -2.86 6.25
C ASP A 17 14.82 -2.98 7.67
N LYS A 18 13.47 -2.87 7.80
CA LYS A 18 12.75 -3.13 9.04
C LYS A 18 12.92 -4.57 9.51
N ASN A 19 12.82 -5.54 8.61
CA ASN A 19 12.97 -6.95 8.93
C ASN A 19 14.40 -7.27 9.40
N ASP A 20 15.41 -6.67 8.78
CA ASP A 20 16.80 -6.80 9.18
C ASP A 20 17.04 -6.16 10.58
N LEU A 21 16.41 -5.02 10.82
CA LEU A 21 16.41 -4.36 12.14
C LEU A 21 15.79 -5.26 13.21
N PHE A 22 14.66 -5.91 12.91
CA PHE A 22 13.99 -6.84 13.81
C PHE A 22 14.85 -8.07 14.10
N ALA A 23 15.47 -8.67 13.09
CA ALA A 23 16.38 -9.79 13.27
C ALA A 23 17.52 -9.43 14.25
N LYS A 24 18.10 -8.23 14.12
CA LYS A 24 19.12 -7.73 15.05
C LYS A 24 18.60 -7.47 16.46
N ILE A 25 17.38 -6.90 16.60
CA ILE A 25 16.75 -6.69 17.91
C ILE A 25 16.49 -8.04 18.59
N GLN A 26 16.02 -9.04 17.85
CA GLN A 26 15.78 -10.39 18.37
C GLN A 26 17.07 -11.12 18.79
N GLN A 27 18.20 -10.82 18.13
CA GLN A 27 19.52 -11.36 18.46
C GLN A 27 20.15 -10.69 19.70
N ALA A 28 19.47 -9.69 20.30
CA ALA A 28 19.92 -9.09 21.55
C ALA A 28 20.08 -10.20 22.62
N GLY A 29 21.29 -10.44 23.04
CA GLY A 29 21.66 -11.57 23.86
C GLY A 29 22.50 -11.19 25.07
N TRP A 30 22.75 -12.17 25.94
CA TRP A 30 23.67 -12.06 27.07
C TRP A 30 25.09 -12.02 26.54
N LYS A 31 25.78 -10.92 26.60
CA LYS A 31 27.20 -10.82 26.25
C LYS A 31 28.13 -10.69 27.48
N ASP A 32 27.59 -10.62 28.70
CA ASP A 32 28.45 -10.45 29.87
C ASP A 32 28.21 -11.57 30.89
N GLU A 33 29.04 -12.63 30.80
CA GLU A 33 29.09 -13.69 31.80
C GLU A 33 29.42 -13.16 33.22
N ARG A 34 30.07 -11.99 33.32
CA ARG A 34 30.35 -11.32 34.60
C ARG A 34 29.07 -10.83 35.27
N TYR A 35 28.10 -10.35 34.51
CA TYR A 35 26.80 -9.90 35.05
C TYR A 35 25.99 -11.12 35.52
N LYS A 36 25.98 -12.20 34.76
CA LYS A 36 25.36 -13.48 35.13
C LYS A 36 25.95 -14.05 36.43
N ASN A 37 27.26 -14.03 36.56
CA ASN A 37 27.96 -14.51 37.75
C ASN A 37 27.80 -13.61 38.99
N LYS A 38 27.61 -12.29 38.78
CA LYS A 38 27.31 -11.35 39.89
C LYS A 38 25.91 -11.58 40.46
N VAL A 39 24.89 -11.77 39.60
CA VAL A 39 23.51 -12.09 39.98
C VAL A 39 23.45 -13.42 40.75
N ILE A 40 24.18 -14.46 40.29
CA ILE A 40 24.26 -15.77 40.98
C ILE A 40 24.95 -15.68 42.35
N ARG A 41 25.91 -14.79 42.53
CA ARG A 41 26.59 -14.59 43.82
C ARG A 41 25.76 -13.85 44.85
N GLU A 42 24.96 -12.86 44.40
CA GLU A 42 24.07 -12.08 45.27
C GLU A 42 22.83 -12.88 45.69
N SER A 43 22.40 -13.91 44.91
CA SER A 43 21.26 -14.78 45.22
C SER A 43 21.47 -15.86 46.26
N ARG A 44 22.66 -15.91 46.90
CA ARG A 44 22.96 -16.97 47.91
C ARG A 44 22.65 -16.58 49.35
N THR A 45 22.05 -15.41 49.62
CA THR A 45 22.03 -14.90 50.98
C THR A 45 20.66 -14.89 51.68
N ASP A 46 19.51 -14.92 51.05
CA ASP A 46 18.20 -15.04 51.73
C ASP A 46 17.04 -15.45 50.82
N LEU A 47 16.00 -16.12 51.38
CA LEU A 47 14.83 -16.64 50.67
C LEU A 47 13.92 -15.51 50.11
N ASP A 48 13.92 -14.35 50.76
CA ASP A 48 13.19 -13.17 50.30
C ASP A 48 13.84 -12.48 49.11
N ASP A 49 15.17 -12.58 49.01
CA ASP A 49 15.93 -12.15 47.85
C ASP A 49 15.68 -13.05 46.64
N PHE A 50 15.36 -14.35 46.81
CA PHE A 50 15.07 -15.27 45.71
C PHE A 50 13.79 -14.88 44.95
N ILE A 51 12.78 -14.42 45.65
CA ILE A 51 11.53 -13.93 45.02
C ILE A 51 11.81 -12.60 44.30
N THR A 52 12.60 -11.72 44.91
CA THR A 52 12.96 -10.42 44.28
C THR A 52 13.90 -10.61 43.07
N ILE A 53 14.76 -11.64 43.06
CA ILE A 53 15.68 -11.94 41.97
C ILE A 53 15.00 -12.68 40.83
N SER A 54 14.00 -13.54 41.10
CA SER A 54 13.20 -14.18 40.05
C SER A 54 12.29 -13.17 39.32
N MET A 55 12.03 -12.00 39.94
CA MET A 55 11.34 -10.88 39.31
C MET A 55 12.26 -9.83 38.67
N ARG A 56 13.60 -9.95 38.83
CA ARG A 56 14.53 -9.10 38.06
C ARG A 56 14.52 -9.54 36.62
N GLU A 57 13.81 -8.77 35.79
CA GLU A 57 13.76 -8.95 34.35
C GLU A 57 15.17 -9.08 33.77
N GLU A 58 15.42 -10.18 33.06
CA GLU A 58 16.66 -10.42 32.33
C GLU A 58 16.95 -9.28 31.36
N LYS A 59 17.98 -8.47 31.61
CA LYS A 59 18.41 -7.41 30.71
C LYS A 59 19.29 -7.96 29.60
N ARG A 60 19.00 -7.56 28.37
CA ARG A 60 19.69 -7.95 27.14
C ARG A 60 20.39 -6.74 26.55
N LEU A 61 21.61 -6.95 26.06
CA LEU A 61 22.37 -5.92 25.39
C LEU A 61 21.88 -5.74 23.93
N LEU A 62 21.44 -4.53 23.57
CA LEU A 62 21.16 -4.20 22.18
C LEU A 62 22.45 -4.16 21.35
N PRO A 63 22.43 -4.62 20.09
CA PRO A 63 23.54 -4.43 19.16
C PRO A 63 23.92 -2.95 19.05
N TYR A 64 25.23 -2.67 18.94
CA TYR A 64 25.74 -1.29 18.96
C TYR A 64 25.23 -0.44 17.82
N ASP A 65 24.98 -1.03 16.65
CA ASP A 65 24.58 -0.38 15.42
C ASP A 65 23.05 -0.17 15.29
N ILE A 66 22.25 -0.65 16.25
CA ILE A 66 20.77 -0.59 16.17
C ILE A 66 20.28 0.84 16.03
N GLY A 67 20.87 1.79 16.76
CA GLY A 67 20.47 3.19 16.73
C GLY A 67 20.71 3.83 15.35
N SER A 68 21.86 3.56 14.73
CA SER A 68 22.18 4.10 13.41
C SER A 68 21.37 3.46 12.28
N LEU A 69 21.07 2.16 12.39
CA LEU A 69 20.19 1.44 11.46
C LEU A 69 18.78 2.00 11.52
N TYR A 70 18.25 2.13 12.72
CA TYR A 70 16.92 2.70 12.91
C TYR A 70 16.85 4.16 12.40
N GLN A 71 17.84 5.01 12.68
CA GLN A 71 17.84 6.41 12.23
C GLN A 71 17.84 6.53 10.71
N ARG A 72 18.57 5.69 10.00
CA ARG A 72 18.55 5.67 8.52
C ARG A 72 17.16 5.30 8.00
N TRP A 73 16.59 4.23 8.53
CA TRP A 73 15.25 3.78 8.20
C TRP A 73 14.21 4.88 8.49
N TYR A 74 14.24 5.45 9.70
CA TYR A 74 13.31 6.49 10.14
C TYR A 74 13.35 7.73 9.25
N SER A 75 14.53 8.21 8.91
CA SER A 75 14.68 9.42 8.07
C SER A 75 14.12 9.19 6.66
N ALA A 76 14.37 8.03 6.05
CA ALA A 76 13.85 7.71 4.73
C ALA A 76 12.32 7.53 4.76
N ALA A 77 11.79 6.79 5.74
CA ALA A 77 10.35 6.58 5.92
C ALA A 77 9.62 7.92 6.17
N LYS A 78 10.16 8.77 7.05
CA LYS A 78 9.61 10.10 7.34
C LYS A 78 9.52 10.95 6.09
N THR A 79 10.57 11.01 5.26
CA THR A 79 10.57 11.77 4.00
C THR A 79 9.45 11.31 3.07
N ILE A 80 9.21 10.00 2.96
CA ILE A 80 8.12 9.48 2.13
C ILE A 80 6.77 9.93 2.68
N ILE A 81 6.55 9.85 4.00
CA ILE A 81 5.29 10.24 4.64
C ILE A 81 5.05 11.74 4.49
N GLU A 82 6.04 12.58 4.76
CA GLU A 82 5.94 14.05 4.63
C GLU A 82 5.55 14.49 3.23
N ASN A 83 6.12 13.85 2.20
CA ASN A 83 5.85 14.20 0.81
C ASN A 83 4.51 13.69 0.27
N ASN A 84 3.97 12.58 0.81
CA ASN A 84 2.80 11.91 0.23
C ASN A 84 1.56 11.93 1.14
N GLN A 85 1.74 12.01 2.46
CA GLN A 85 0.65 12.03 3.43
C GLN A 85 1.03 12.83 4.69
N PRO A 86 1.27 14.15 4.57
CA PRO A 86 1.79 15.00 5.64
C PRO A 86 0.91 15.04 6.89
N SER A 87 -0.38 14.78 6.77
CA SER A 87 -1.31 14.69 7.91
C SER A 87 -0.97 13.58 8.92
N ARG A 88 -0.21 12.56 8.51
CA ARG A 88 0.21 11.45 9.36
C ARG A 88 1.62 11.58 9.93
N THR A 89 2.35 12.63 9.57
CA THR A 89 3.73 12.86 10.04
C THR A 89 3.80 12.93 11.57
N ALA A 90 2.88 13.66 12.19
CA ALA A 90 2.86 13.79 13.65
C ALA A 90 2.61 12.45 14.37
N GLU A 91 1.74 11.59 13.83
CA GLU A 91 1.49 10.24 14.33
C GLU A 91 2.74 9.36 14.22
N PHE A 92 3.44 9.43 13.10
CA PHE A 92 4.68 8.71 12.85
C PHE A 92 5.81 9.15 13.81
N GLU A 93 5.96 10.46 14.03
CA GLU A 93 6.96 11.04 14.93
C GLU A 93 6.68 10.69 16.40
N ASN A 94 5.42 10.61 16.80
CA ASN A 94 5.03 10.32 18.16
C ASN A 94 5.54 8.95 18.65
N ALA A 95 5.64 7.96 17.80
CA ALA A 95 6.23 6.67 18.14
C ALA A 95 7.74 6.76 18.41
N TYR A 96 8.44 7.69 17.74
CA TYR A 96 9.87 7.93 17.97
C TYR A 96 10.14 8.71 19.25
N LEU A 97 9.47 9.85 19.43
CA LEU A 97 9.60 10.73 20.59
C LEU A 97 8.20 11.22 21.01
N PRO A 98 7.54 10.54 21.98
CA PRO A 98 6.23 10.94 22.45
C PRO A 98 6.21 12.35 23.02
N HIS A 99 5.11 13.06 22.85
CA HIS A 99 4.92 14.37 23.47
C HIS A 99 4.83 14.25 25.00
N ALA A 100 5.43 15.19 25.72
CA ALA A 100 5.61 15.19 27.18
C ALA A 100 4.30 15.24 28.04
N LYS A 101 3.12 15.14 27.40
CA LYS A 101 1.82 15.16 28.09
C LYS A 101 1.31 13.78 28.54
N ASP A 102 1.93 12.70 28.06
CA ASP A 102 1.55 11.34 28.46
C ASP A 102 2.33 10.91 29.70
N GLU A 103 1.65 10.30 30.66
CA GLU A 103 2.17 9.95 32.01
C GLU A 103 3.29 8.89 32.06
N SER A 104 3.95 8.56 30.99
CA SER A 104 5.22 7.82 30.86
C SER A 104 5.49 7.46 29.39
N PRO A 105 5.80 8.44 28.56
CA PRO A 105 5.96 8.18 27.14
C PRO A 105 7.32 7.50 26.89
N VAL A 106 7.33 6.18 26.71
CA VAL A 106 8.52 5.44 26.30
C VAL A 106 8.51 5.30 24.79
N GLY A 107 9.17 6.24 24.11
CA GLY A 107 9.37 6.18 22.66
C GLY A 107 10.58 5.34 22.25
N ILE A 108 10.68 5.06 20.97
CA ILE A 108 11.76 4.28 20.36
C ILE A 108 13.14 4.86 20.74
N LYS A 109 13.29 6.18 20.67
CA LYS A 109 14.53 6.89 21.04
C LYS A 109 14.98 6.55 22.46
N ASN A 110 14.04 6.52 23.39
CA ASN A 110 14.33 6.26 24.81
C ASN A 110 14.76 4.81 25.01
N ILE A 111 14.06 3.84 24.38
CA ILE A 111 14.41 2.41 24.49
C ILE A 111 15.80 2.14 23.91
N ILE A 112 16.10 2.65 22.72
CA ILE A 112 17.42 2.49 22.08
C ILE A 112 18.52 3.09 22.94
N ALA A 113 18.27 4.22 23.62
CA ALA A 113 19.26 4.86 24.50
C ALA A 113 19.59 4.05 25.76
N LEU A 114 18.71 3.14 26.20
CA LEU A 114 18.94 2.30 27.39
C LEU A 114 20.11 1.32 27.24
N ARG A 115 20.54 0.96 26.05
CA ARG A 115 21.56 -0.02 25.72
C ARG A 115 21.32 -1.44 26.28
N TYR A 116 20.80 -1.55 27.49
CA TYR A 116 20.35 -2.79 28.16
C TYR A 116 18.84 -2.73 28.31
N ILE A 117 18.14 -3.63 27.63
CA ILE A 117 16.68 -3.67 27.57
C ILE A 117 16.14 -4.97 28.18
N THR A 118 14.96 -4.90 28.77
CA THR A 118 14.18 -6.05 29.20
C THR A 118 13.51 -6.73 27.99
N LYS A 119 12.90 -7.89 28.22
CA LYS A 119 12.06 -8.55 27.19
C LYS A 119 10.85 -7.69 26.83
N ILE A 120 10.28 -6.99 27.80
CA ILE A 120 9.14 -6.08 27.60
C ILE A 120 9.56 -4.88 26.74
N ASP A 121 10.73 -4.27 27.03
CA ASP A 121 11.26 -3.18 26.20
C ASP A 121 11.55 -3.63 24.77
N GLN A 122 12.05 -4.86 24.59
CA GLN A 122 12.28 -5.44 23.27
C GLN A 122 10.97 -5.55 22.48
N LEU A 123 9.90 -6.08 23.10
CA LEU A 123 8.58 -6.20 22.45
C LEU A 123 8.01 -4.81 22.14
N LYS A 124 8.05 -3.88 23.10
CA LYS A 124 7.59 -2.48 22.87
C LYS A 124 8.35 -1.82 21.72
N LEU A 125 9.66 -2.00 21.64
CA LEU A 125 10.47 -1.46 20.55
C LEU A 125 10.01 -1.99 19.19
N MET A 126 9.76 -3.29 19.09
CA MET A 126 9.28 -3.91 17.86
C MET A 126 7.86 -3.44 17.50
N ASP A 127 6.96 -3.33 18.49
CA ASP A 127 5.59 -2.87 18.26
C ASP A 127 5.56 -1.41 17.78
N LEU A 128 6.37 -0.52 18.38
CA LEU A 128 6.46 0.88 17.96
C LEU A 128 7.03 1.02 16.53
N ILE A 129 8.04 0.22 16.18
CA ILE A 129 8.59 0.21 14.81
C ILE A 129 7.57 -0.35 13.82
N ASN A 130 6.80 -1.39 14.20
CA ASN A 130 5.70 -1.89 13.37
C ASN A 130 4.63 -0.82 13.15
N ALA A 131 4.20 -0.12 14.20
CA ALA A 131 3.21 0.95 14.08
C ALA A 131 3.68 2.05 13.10
N GLN A 132 4.96 2.42 13.14
CA GLN A 132 5.54 3.34 12.14
C GLN A 132 5.53 2.76 10.73
N PHE A 133 5.82 1.47 10.57
CA PHE A 133 5.78 0.83 9.27
C PHE A 133 4.36 0.74 8.72
N ASP A 134 3.36 0.47 9.56
CA ASP A 134 1.95 0.44 9.15
C ASP A 134 1.49 1.81 8.59
N ILE A 135 1.97 2.91 9.18
CA ILE A 135 1.75 4.26 8.65
C ILE A 135 2.39 4.42 7.26
N LEU A 136 3.64 3.96 7.11
CA LEU A 136 4.35 4.01 5.82
C LEU A 136 3.66 3.13 4.75
N ALA A 137 3.24 1.92 5.12
CA ALA A 137 2.53 1.01 4.22
C ALA A 137 1.20 1.59 3.73
N ALA A 138 0.47 2.30 4.61
CA ALA A 138 -0.78 2.97 4.26
C ALA A 138 -0.59 4.07 3.19
N VAL A 139 0.58 4.71 3.11
CA VAL A 139 0.91 5.67 2.05
C VAL A 139 0.88 5.00 0.67
N SER A 140 1.44 3.80 0.54
CA SER A 140 1.42 3.03 -0.71
C SER A 140 -0.01 2.75 -1.19
N VAL A 141 -0.87 2.29 -0.28
CA VAL A 141 -2.28 2.01 -0.58
C VAL A 141 -3.02 3.29 -1.00
N HIS A 142 -2.83 4.38 -0.27
CA HIS A 142 -3.45 5.68 -0.59
C HIS A 142 -3.07 6.18 -1.98
N LEU A 143 -1.81 6.09 -2.36
CA LEU A 143 -1.33 6.49 -3.68
C LEU A 143 -1.89 5.63 -4.81
N GLN A 144 -2.06 4.32 -4.59
CA GLN A 144 -2.70 3.44 -5.56
C GLN A 144 -4.15 3.87 -5.82
N PHE A 145 -4.91 4.23 -4.77
CA PHE A 145 -6.27 4.75 -4.91
C PHE A 145 -6.32 6.09 -5.64
N LEU A 146 -5.43 7.03 -5.32
CA LEU A 146 -5.37 8.33 -6.00
C LEU A 146 -5.06 8.17 -7.50
N LEU A 147 -4.14 7.28 -7.86
CA LEU A 147 -3.82 7.02 -9.27
C LEU A 147 -4.97 6.35 -10.01
N TYR A 148 -5.64 5.41 -9.37
CA TYR A 148 -6.83 4.79 -9.95
C TYR A 148 -7.93 5.82 -10.21
N ASP A 149 -8.15 6.75 -9.27
CA ASP A 149 -9.15 7.82 -9.41
C ASP A 149 -8.79 8.80 -10.52
N VAL A 150 -7.51 9.20 -10.62
CA VAL A 150 -7.00 10.06 -11.71
C VAL A 150 -7.13 9.35 -13.06
N GLU A 151 -6.77 8.07 -13.17
CA GLU A 151 -6.92 7.29 -14.40
C GLU A 151 -8.39 7.18 -14.81
N LEU A 152 -9.27 6.91 -13.84
CA LEU A 152 -10.72 6.81 -14.09
C LEU A 152 -11.31 8.14 -14.57
N THR A 153 -10.91 9.24 -13.92
CA THR A 153 -11.36 10.60 -14.29
C THR A 153 -10.86 10.99 -15.69
N ALA A 154 -9.58 10.77 -15.98
CA ALA A 154 -9.02 11.05 -17.30
C ALA A 154 -9.71 10.22 -18.40
N TYR A 155 -9.99 8.95 -18.13
CA TYR A 155 -10.73 8.08 -19.05
C TYR A 155 -12.16 8.58 -19.28
N ALA A 156 -12.88 9.01 -18.23
CA ALA A 156 -14.22 9.53 -18.33
C ALA A 156 -14.25 10.82 -19.19
N ILE A 157 -13.34 11.76 -18.98
CA ILE A 157 -13.23 12.99 -19.77
C ILE A 157 -12.99 12.66 -21.24
N LEU A 158 -12.04 11.76 -21.54
CA LEU A 158 -11.77 11.35 -22.92
C LEU A 158 -13.01 10.73 -23.60
N MET A 159 -13.75 9.88 -22.89
CA MET A 159 -14.97 9.26 -23.41
C MET A 159 -16.07 10.29 -23.69
N ASP A 160 -16.24 11.27 -22.81
CA ASP A 160 -17.21 12.33 -22.98
C ASP A 160 -16.90 13.21 -24.21
N ASP A 161 -15.63 13.56 -24.43
CA ASP A 161 -15.19 14.32 -25.61
C ASP A 161 -15.45 13.55 -26.91
N GLU A 162 -15.15 12.26 -26.96
CA GLU A 162 -15.38 11.41 -28.13
C GLU A 162 -16.89 11.22 -28.42
N ILE A 163 -17.72 11.03 -27.37
CA ILE A 163 -19.18 10.94 -27.51
C ILE A 163 -19.75 12.26 -28.02
N ASN A 164 -19.28 13.40 -27.52
CA ASN A 164 -19.65 14.71 -28.00
C ASN A 164 -19.32 14.91 -29.49
N ALA A 165 -18.10 14.45 -29.90
CA ALA A 165 -17.72 14.48 -31.31
C ALA A 165 -18.64 13.64 -32.21
N ALA A 166 -19.02 12.42 -31.76
CA ALA A 166 -20.03 11.61 -32.49
C ALA A 166 -21.39 12.33 -32.57
N GLY A 167 -21.81 13.00 -31.47
CA GLY A 167 -23.02 13.80 -31.42
C GLY A 167 -22.98 14.98 -32.37
N HIS A 168 -21.87 15.68 -32.52
CA HIS A 168 -21.67 16.75 -33.51
C HIS A 168 -21.80 16.25 -34.95
N LEU A 169 -21.17 15.12 -35.26
CA LEU A 169 -21.29 14.48 -36.57
C LEU A 169 -22.77 14.16 -36.90
N LEU A 170 -23.49 13.59 -35.94
CA LEU A 170 -24.89 13.26 -36.11
C LEU A 170 -25.75 14.49 -36.37
N LYS A 171 -25.56 15.55 -35.58
CA LYS A 171 -26.28 16.84 -35.75
C LYS A 171 -26.00 17.51 -37.08
N SER A 172 -24.79 17.30 -37.63
CA SER A 172 -24.35 17.81 -38.94
C SER A 172 -24.85 16.95 -40.11
N GLY A 173 -25.63 15.89 -39.86
CA GLY A 173 -26.17 15.00 -40.87
C GLY A 173 -25.26 13.87 -41.30
N PHE A 174 -24.07 13.72 -40.70
CA PHE A 174 -23.10 12.64 -40.97
C PHE A 174 -23.44 11.40 -40.14
N VAL A 175 -24.59 10.77 -40.46
CA VAL A 175 -25.16 9.66 -39.65
C VAL A 175 -24.21 8.46 -39.60
N ARG A 176 -23.63 8.02 -40.72
CA ARG A 176 -22.71 6.87 -40.78
C ARG A 176 -21.42 7.12 -39.99
N PRO A 177 -20.66 8.21 -40.23
CA PRO A 177 -19.49 8.51 -39.43
C PRO A 177 -19.79 8.61 -37.93
N ALA A 178 -20.93 9.17 -37.55
CA ALA A 178 -21.35 9.26 -36.15
C ALA A 178 -21.54 7.86 -35.52
N GLY A 179 -22.24 6.97 -36.23
CA GLY A 179 -22.48 5.60 -35.76
C GLY A 179 -21.20 4.75 -35.67
N SER A 180 -20.32 4.88 -36.68
CA SER A 180 -19.02 4.22 -36.65
C SER A 180 -18.16 4.69 -35.48
N LEU A 181 -18.06 6.01 -35.24
CA LEU A 181 -17.30 6.57 -34.13
C LEU A 181 -17.87 6.12 -32.78
N ALA A 182 -19.21 6.19 -32.61
CA ALA A 182 -19.87 5.72 -31.39
C ALA A 182 -19.60 4.21 -31.14
N GLY A 183 -19.60 3.40 -32.20
CA GLY A 183 -19.29 1.98 -32.12
C GLY A 183 -17.86 1.71 -31.67
N VAL A 184 -16.87 2.45 -32.19
CA VAL A 184 -15.47 2.35 -31.78
C VAL A 184 -15.27 2.75 -30.32
N ILE A 185 -15.95 3.79 -29.87
CA ILE A 185 -15.92 4.23 -28.46
C ILE A 185 -16.44 3.11 -27.54
N LEU A 186 -17.59 2.54 -27.89
CA LEU A 186 -18.23 1.47 -27.12
C LEU A 186 -17.35 0.20 -27.11
N GLU A 187 -16.76 -0.15 -28.24
CA GLU A 187 -15.82 -1.29 -28.34
C GLU A 187 -14.61 -1.12 -27.41
N ARG A 188 -14.00 0.07 -27.40
CA ARG A 188 -12.89 0.40 -26.49
C ARG A 188 -13.33 0.33 -25.02
N HIS A 189 -14.54 0.79 -24.72
CA HIS A 189 -15.11 0.73 -23.38
C HIS A 189 -15.29 -0.72 -22.92
N LEU A 190 -15.85 -1.60 -23.74
CA LEU A 190 -15.99 -3.02 -23.42
C LEU A 190 -14.64 -3.71 -23.21
N LYS A 191 -13.66 -3.45 -24.07
CA LYS A 191 -12.28 -3.97 -23.86
C LYS A 191 -11.71 -3.54 -22.51
N ASN A 192 -11.94 -2.28 -22.11
CA ASN A 192 -11.50 -1.79 -20.81
C ASN A 192 -12.24 -2.47 -19.63
N LEU A 193 -13.55 -2.70 -19.74
CA LEU A 193 -14.32 -3.42 -18.73
C LEU A 193 -13.84 -4.87 -18.57
N LEU A 194 -13.62 -5.60 -19.66
CA LEU A 194 -13.13 -6.96 -19.66
C LEU A 194 -11.74 -7.07 -19.01
N ARG A 195 -10.84 -6.14 -19.33
CA ARG A 195 -9.49 -6.07 -18.76
C ARG A 195 -9.50 -5.76 -17.27
N LYS A 196 -10.40 -4.88 -16.81
CA LYS A 196 -10.52 -4.48 -15.40
C LYS A 196 -11.40 -5.41 -14.56
N HIS A 197 -12.05 -6.40 -15.16
CA HIS A 197 -12.82 -7.40 -14.44
C HIS A 197 -11.92 -8.24 -13.52
N ASN A 198 -12.45 -8.74 -12.42
CA ASN A 198 -11.68 -9.56 -11.48
C ASN A 198 -12.31 -10.97 -11.32
N PRO A 199 -11.66 -12.03 -11.84
CA PRO A 199 -10.43 -12.02 -12.65
C PRO A 199 -10.63 -11.38 -14.04
N PRO A 200 -9.56 -10.87 -14.69
CA PRO A 200 -9.66 -10.31 -16.04
C PRO A 200 -10.22 -11.33 -17.05
N ILE A 201 -11.08 -10.86 -17.94
CA ILE A 201 -11.69 -11.70 -18.99
C ILE A 201 -10.87 -11.55 -20.26
N GLU A 202 -10.34 -12.66 -20.79
CA GLU A 202 -9.53 -12.66 -22.00
C GLU A 202 -10.38 -12.38 -23.25
N TYR A 203 -9.86 -11.54 -24.14
CA TYR A 203 -10.43 -11.24 -25.44
C TYR A 203 -9.30 -11.10 -26.48
N ARG A 204 -9.64 -11.22 -27.76
CA ARG A 204 -8.67 -10.99 -28.85
C ARG A 204 -8.75 -9.54 -29.30
N GLU A 205 -7.62 -8.91 -29.63
CA GLU A 205 -7.60 -7.51 -30.10
C GLU A 205 -8.48 -7.24 -31.32
N LYS A 206 -8.67 -8.26 -32.18
CA LYS A 206 -9.53 -8.21 -33.36
C LYS A 206 -11.02 -8.42 -33.06
N ASP A 207 -11.39 -8.74 -31.82
CA ASP A 207 -12.79 -8.96 -31.46
C ASP A 207 -13.55 -7.65 -31.59
N MET A 208 -14.67 -7.72 -32.33
CA MET A 208 -15.55 -6.61 -32.63
C MET A 208 -16.60 -6.45 -31.53
N LEU A 209 -17.33 -5.34 -31.58
CA LEU A 209 -18.30 -4.96 -30.56
C LEU A 209 -19.29 -6.08 -30.16
N GLY A 210 -19.82 -6.83 -31.13
CA GLY A 210 -20.74 -7.95 -30.84
C GLY A 210 -20.09 -9.07 -30.04
N SER A 211 -18.88 -9.52 -30.44
CA SER A 211 -18.13 -10.56 -29.74
C SER A 211 -17.74 -10.12 -28.32
N LEU A 212 -17.32 -8.86 -28.17
CA LEU A 212 -16.97 -8.29 -26.85
C LEU A 212 -18.24 -8.20 -25.96
N ASN A 213 -19.37 -7.84 -26.54
CA ASN A 213 -20.66 -7.83 -25.85
C ASN A 213 -21.05 -9.23 -25.33
N ASP A 214 -20.82 -10.28 -26.13
CA ASP A 214 -21.09 -11.66 -25.71
C ASP A 214 -20.20 -12.09 -24.52
N LEU A 215 -18.96 -11.67 -24.48
CA LEU A 215 -18.07 -11.92 -23.34
C LEU A 215 -18.52 -11.22 -22.06
N CYS A 216 -19.18 -10.08 -22.17
CA CYS A 216 -19.70 -9.32 -21.02
C CYS A 216 -21.04 -9.87 -20.50
N LYS A 217 -21.73 -10.72 -21.26
CA LYS A 217 -23.06 -11.23 -20.93
C LYS A 217 -23.02 -12.04 -19.61
N GLU A 218 -23.85 -11.66 -18.65
CA GLU A 218 -23.99 -12.29 -17.33
C GLU A 218 -22.73 -12.29 -16.44
N THR A 219 -21.59 -11.82 -16.97
CA THR A 219 -20.35 -11.67 -16.21
C THR A 219 -20.10 -10.24 -15.79
N VAL A 220 -20.28 -9.28 -16.68
CA VAL A 220 -20.06 -7.86 -16.44
C VAL A 220 -21.38 -7.13 -16.23
N TYR A 221 -22.41 -7.48 -17.00
CA TYR A 221 -23.75 -6.87 -16.92
C TYR A 221 -24.86 -7.85 -17.30
N ASP A 222 -26.10 -7.48 -16.98
CA ASP A 222 -27.31 -8.28 -17.16
C ASP A 222 -27.75 -8.43 -18.62
N LEU A 223 -28.69 -9.37 -18.86
CA LEU A 223 -29.25 -9.64 -20.18
C LEU A 223 -29.92 -8.41 -20.82
N LEU A 224 -30.50 -7.51 -20.01
CA LEU A 224 -31.17 -6.33 -20.54
C LEU A 224 -30.15 -5.36 -21.13
N THR A 225 -29.04 -5.14 -20.43
CA THR A 225 -27.91 -4.31 -20.89
C THR A 225 -27.25 -4.95 -22.11
N TRP A 226 -27.02 -6.27 -22.09
CA TRP A 226 -26.50 -7.01 -23.24
C TRP A 226 -27.33 -6.76 -24.51
N ARG A 227 -28.67 -6.84 -24.42
CA ARG A 227 -29.59 -6.57 -25.57
C ARG A 227 -29.48 -5.14 -26.10
N LYS A 228 -29.27 -4.17 -25.20
CA LYS A 228 -29.08 -2.75 -25.61
C LYS A 228 -27.78 -2.60 -26.38
N VAL A 229 -26.69 -3.16 -25.87
CA VAL A 229 -25.36 -3.12 -26.51
C VAL A 229 -25.38 -3.85 -27.85
N GLN A 230 -26.11 -4.97 -27.96
CA GLN A 230 -26.27 -5.70 -29.23
C GLN A 230 -26.90 -4.82 -30.33
N ARG A 231 -27.91 -4.01 -29.99
CA ARG A 231 -28.46 -3.07 -30.95
C ARG A 231 -27.47 -2.02 -31.45
N PHE A 232 -26.58 -1.55 -30.57
CA PHE A 232 -25.49 -0.65 -30.96
C PHE A 232 -24.45 -1.34 -31.86
N ALA A 233 -24.17 -2.59 -31.63
CA ALA A 233 -23.30 -3.40 -32.50
C ALA A 233 -23.90 -3.55 -33.89
N ASP A 234 -25.23 -3.77 -34.00
CA ASP A 234 -25.95 -3.84 -35.30
C ASP A 234 -25.90 -2.50 -36.03
N VAL A 235 -26.15 -1.37 -35.34
CA VAL A 235 -26.05 -0.01 -35.91
C VAL A 235 -24.64 0.27 -36.39
N ARG A 236 -23.61 -0.05 -35.61
CA ARG A 236 -22.20 0.13 -35.98
C ARG A 236 -21.88 -0.67 -37.24
N ASN A 237 -22.27 -1.93 -37.30
CA ASN A 237 -22.05 -2.77 -38.50
C ASN A 237 -22.73 -2.23 -39.72
N TYR A 238 -23.98 -1.67 -39.59
CA TYR A 238 -24.65 -0.99 -40.68
C TYR A 238 -23.94 0.28 -41.14
N CYS A 239 -23.33 1.02 -40.23
CA CYS A 239 -22.58 2.25 -40.56
C CYS A 239 -21.24 1.97 -41.25
N ASP A 240 -20.59 0.87 -40.94
CA ASP A 240 -19.24 0.52 -41.46
C ASP A 240 -19.29 -0.20 -42.83
N HIS A 241 -20.40 -0.90 -43.15
CA HIS A 241 -20.51 -1.67 -44.39
C HIS A 241 -21.46 -1.01 -45.37
N ASP A 242 -20.97 -0.76 -46.60
CA ASP A 242 -21.83 -0.41 -47.71
C ASP A 242 -22.64 -1.67 -48.12
N LYS A 243 -23.96 -1.59 -47.94
CA LYS A 243 -24.91 -2.53 -48.55
C LYS A 243 -25.64 -1.85 -49.67
#